data_34e2bbd25234221ba892980e06b3efe7
#
_entry.id   34e2bbd25234221ba892980e06b3efe7
#
_cell.length_a   1.000
_cell.length_b   1.000
_cell.length_c   1.000
_cell.angle_alpha   90.00
_cell.angle_beta   90.00
_cell.angle_gamma   90.00
#
_symmetry.space_group_name_H-M   'P 1'
#
loop_
_entity.id
_entity.type
_entity.pdbx_description
1 polymer ?
#
loop_
_entity_poly.entity_id
_entity_poly.type
_entity_poly.pdbx_seq_one_letter_code
_entity_poly.pdbx_strand_id
1 'polypeptide(L)'
;MKKLIFCIALTLTSIVQAQNTVLKTKIAQKAAALENQVIQWRRDFHQNPELGNSEFKTAEKIATYLKSIGIQVQTGVAKTGVVGILKGGKPGPVVALRADMDALPVKERVNLPFASKAEGEYNNQKVAVMHACGHDTHVAMLMGTATILSELRKEIKGTVKFIFQPAEEGAPEGEEGGAELMVKEGVLENPKVDVIFGLHINAQTEVGKLKYRPKGTMASSDWFKIKVSGKQ
;
A
#
# COMPACT_ATOMS: atom_id res chain seq x y z
N MET A 1 -19.72 -47.29 11.49
CA MET A 1 -19.00 -46.45 10.53
C MET A 1 -19.52 -45.00 10.45
N LYS A 2 -20.84 -44.73 10.24
CA LYS A 2 -21.38 -43.34 10.15
C LYS A 2 -21.13 -42.47 11.37
N LYS A 3 -21.22 -42.98 12.62
CA LYS A 3 -20.95 -42.23 13.84
C LYS A 3 -19.47 -41.87 14.01
N LEU A 4 -18.53 -42.70 13.57
CA LEU A 4 -17.10 -42.45 13.62
C LEU A 4 -16.69 -41.35 12.64
N ILE A 5 -17.26 -41.33 11.43
CA ILE A 5 -17.01 -40.29 10.43
C ILE A 5 -17.51 -38.91 10.92
N PHE A 6 -18.66 -38.87 11.61
CA PHE A 6 -19.21 -37.65 12.16
C PHE A 6 -18.34 -37.05 13.28
N CYS A 7 -17.80 -37.89 14.17
CA CYS A 7 -16.88 -37.44 15.22
C CYS A 7 -15.55 -36.93 14.63
N ILE A 8 -15.01 -37.57 13.59
CA ILE A 8 -13.78 -37.11 12.91
C ILE A 8 -14.00 -35.76 12.23
N ALA A 9 -15.16 -35.55 11.60
CA ALA A 9 -15.50 -34.28 10.97
C ALA A 9 -15.62 -33.13 12.00
N LEU A 10 -16.22 -33.38 13.17
CA LEU A 10 -16.32 -32.39 14.24
C LEU A 10 -14.96 -32.00 14.83
N THR A 11 -14.06 -32.96 15.02
CA THR A 11 -12.72 -32.71 15.55
C THR A 11 -11.87 -31.92 14.55
N LEU A 12 -11.96 -32.20 13.25
CA LEU A 12 -11.26 -31.46 12.21
C LEU A 12 -11.70 -29.98 12.13
N THR A 13 -13.00 -29.70 12.23
CA THR A 13 -13.51 -28.32 12.23
C THR A 13 -13.06 -27.55 13.46
N SER A 14 -13.03 -28.18 14.63
CA SER A 14 -12.54 -27.55 15.88
C SER A 14 -11.05 -27.21 15.83
N ILE A 15 -10.22 -28.06 15.24
CA ILE A 15 -8.79 -27.82 15.08
C ILE A 15 -8.52 -26.64 14.13
N VAL A 16 -9.24 -26.55 13.00
CA VAL A 16 -9.10 -25.45 12.04
C VAL A 16 -9.52 -24.11 12.68
N GLN A 17 -10.57 -24.11 13.49
CA GLN A 17 -11.06 -22.92 14.16
C GLN A 17 -10.07 -22.43 15.25
N ALA A 18 -9.49 -23.35 16.01
CA ALA A 18 -8.48 -23.06 17.01
C ALA A 18 -7.19 -22.48 16.39
N GLN A 19 -6.71 -23.03 15.28
CA GLN A 19 -5.55 -22.51 14.55
C GLN A 19 -5.76 -21.07 14.05
N ASN A 20 -6.95 -20.76 13.51
CA ASN A 20 -7.30 -19.42 13.06
C ASN A 20 -7.33 -18.40 14.22
N THR A 21 -7.79 -18.82 15.40
CA THR A 21 -7.81 -17.95 16.58
C THR A 21 -6.39 -17.64 17.07
N VAL A 22 -5.51 -18.64 17.13
CA VAL A 22 -4.10 -18.47 17.53
C VAL A 22 -3.37 -17.53 16.56
N LEU A 23 -3.57 -17.69 15.25
CA LEU A 23 -2.92 -16.81 14.25
C LEU A 23 -3.41 -15.37 14.36
N LYS A 24 -4.72 -15.15 14.53
CA LYS A 24 -5.29 -13.81 14.75
C LYS A 24 -4.71 -13.13 15.99
N THR A 25 -4.57 -13.86 17.10
CA THR A 25 -3.97 -13.34 18.33
C THR A 25 -2.51 -12.96 18.10
N LYS A 26 -1.72 -13.80 17.43
CA LYS A 26 -0.33 -13.47 17.08
C LYS A 26 -0.23 -12.20 16.23
N ILE A 27 -1.09 -12.07 15.21
CA ILE A 27 -1.12 -10.88 14.35
C ILE A 27 -1.45 -9.63 15.17
N ALA A 28 -2.46 -9.69 16.05
CA ALA A 28 -2.85 -8.57 16.88
C ALA A 28 -1.72 -8.13 17.85
N GLN A 29 -1.04 -9.07 18.47
CA GLN A 29 0.11 -8.80 19.34
C GLN A 29 1.27 -8.16 18.58
N LYS A 30 1.60 -8.68 17.38
CA LYS A 30 2.65 -8.11 16.52
C LYS A 30 2.27 -6.72 16.03
N ALA A 31 1.01 -6.48 15.65
CA ALA A 31 0.53 -5.19 15.24
C ALA A 31 0.65 -4.14 16.37
N ALA A 32 0.25 -4.50 17.59
CA ALA A 32 0.42 -3.64 18.77
C ALA A 32 1.90 -3.33 19.06
N ALA A 33 2.79 -4.32 18.91
CA ALA A 33 4.22 -4.11 19.11
C ALA A 33 4.87 -3.18 18.05
N LEU A 34 4.29 -3.11 16.84
CA LEU A 34 4.80 -2.28 15.75
C LEU A 34 4.21 -0.86 15.71
N GLU A 35 3.21 -0.55 16.54
CA GLU A 35 2.46 0.71 16.47
C GLU A 35 3.38 1.93 16.44
N ASN A 36 4.30 2.04 17.40
CA ASN A 36 5.24 3.16 17.48
C ASN A 36 6.12 3.28 16.24
N GLN A 37 6.57 2.15 15.67
CA GLN A 37 7.40 2.13 14.48
C GLN A 37 6.60 2.60 13.25
N VAL A 38 5.36 2.16 13.10
CA VAL A 38 4.46 2.59 12.01
C VAL A 38 4.18 4.10 12.11
N ILE A 39 3.97 4.62 13.33
CA ILE A 39 3.82 6.07 13.57
C ILE A 39 5.09 6.82 13.15
N GLN A 40 6.28 6.32 13.47
CA GLN A 40 7.53 6.96 13.07
C GLN A 40 7.72 6.95 11.55
N TRP A 41 7.45 5.84 10.86
CA TRP A 41 7.49 5.78 9.39
C TRP A 41 6.52 6.77 8.77
N ARG A 42 5.27 6.80 9.24
CA ARG A 42 4.26 7.76 8.76
C ARG A 42 4.74 9.20 8.89
N ARG A 43 5.29 9.58 10.06
CA ARG A 43 5.79 10.94 10.29
C ARG A 43 7.00 11.27 9.42
N ASP A 44 7.88 10.31 9.20
CA ASP A 44 9.05 10.48 8.36
C ASP A 44 8.67 10.66 6.87
N PHE A 45 7.72 9.86 6.35
CA PHE A 45 7.17 10.07 5.00
C PHE A 45 6.46 11.43 4.90
N HIS A 46 5.67 11.78 5.91
CA HIS A 46 4.97 13.08 5.94
C HIS A 46 5.91 14.27 5.90
N GLN A 47 7.02 14.17 6.60
CA GLN A 47 8.05 15.23 6.66
C GLN A 47 8.86 15.35 5.37
N ASN A 48 8.96 14.25 4.62
CA ASN A 48 9.79 14.14 3.41
C ASN A 48 8.96 13.66 2.21
N PRO A 49 7.90 14.37 1.84
CA PRO A 49 7.01 13.97 0.75
C PRO A 49 7.67 14.21 -0.61
N GLU A 50 7.32 13.38 -1.58
CA GLU A 50 7.75 13.50 -2.97
C GLU A 50 6.54 13.44 -3.90
N LEU A 51 6.56 14.23 -4.99
CA LEU A 51 5.50 14.28 -6.00
C LEU A 51 5.48 13.04 -6.88
N GLY A 52 4.35 12.79 -7.52
CA GLY A 52 4.16 11.69 -8.47
C GLY A 52 5.25 11.66 -9.55
N ASN A 53 5.72 10.46 -9.89
CA ASN A 53 6.87 10.16 -10.74
C ASN A 53 8.24 10.67 -10.22
N SER A 54 8.30 11.24 -9.03
CA SER A 54 9.53 11.75 -8.40
C SER A 54 9.80 11.15 -7.02
N GLU A 55 9.13 10.07 -6.65
CA GLU A 55 9.16 9.42 -5.32
C GLU A 55 10.42 8.56 -5.13
N PHE A 56 11.60 9.05 -5.56
CA PHE A 56 12.83 8.26 -5.56
C PHE A 56 13.33 7.88 -4.17
N LYS A 57 13.34 8.83 -3.21
CA LYS A 57 13.77 8.58 -1.83
C LYS A 57 12.76 7.75 -1.06
N THR A 58 11.48 7.97 -1.31
CA THR A 58 10.38 7.17 -0.79
C THR A 58 10.53 5.72 -1.23
N ALA A 59 10.75 5.50 -2.53
CA ALA A 59 10.97 4.17 -3.12
C ALA A 59 12.22 3.49 -2.57
N GLU A 60 13.34 4.21 -2.45
CA GLU A 60 14.59 3.69 -1.88
C GLU A 60 14.41 3.23 -0.43
N LYS A 61 13.74 4.05 0.39
CA LYS A 61 13.45 3.74 1.79
C LYS A 61 12.58 2.48 1.92
N ILE A 62 11.51 2.39 1.14
CA ILE A 62 10.63 1.22 1.09
C ILE A 62 11.42 -0.02 0.66
N ALA A 63 12.14 0.07 -0.46
CA ALA A 63 12.89 -1.05 -1.02
C ALA A 63 13.97 -1.57 -0.07
N THR A 64 14.71 -0.66 0.57
CA THR A 64 15.74 -0.99 1.55
C THR A 64 15.14 -1.71 2.74
N TYR A 65 14.03 -1.22 3.27
CA TYR A 65 13.36 -1.84 4.40
C TYR A 65 12.82 -3.24 4.06
N LEU A 66 12.12 -3.39 2.94
CA LEU A 66 11.59 -4.69 2.51
C LEU A 66 12.70 -5.74 2.33
N LYS A 67 13.83 -5.34 1.73
CA LYS A 67 15.01 -6.22 1.60
C LYS A 67 15.56 -6.64 2.96
N SER A 68 15.63 -5.72 3.93
CA SER A 68 16.16 -5.99 5.28
C SER A 68 15.35 -7.04 6.05
N ILE A 69 14.05 -7.17 5.76
CA ILE A 69 13.17 -8.19 6.36
C ILE A 69 13.01 -9.44 5.46
N GLY A 70 13.89 -9.59 4.44
CA GLY A 70 13.99 -10.79 3.61
C GLY A 70 12.90 -10.94 2.55
N ILE A 71 12.30 -9.85 2.10
CA ILE A 71 11.35 -9.81 0.99
C ILE A 71 12.13 -9.59 -0.31
N GLN A 72 11.79 -10.32 -1.37
CA GLN A 72 12.33 -10.09 -2.71
C GLN A 72 11.74 -8.80 -3.27
N VAL A 73 12.58 -7.87 -3.75
CA VAL A 73 12.15 -6.53 -4.17
C VAL A 73 12.53 -6.24 -5.61
N GLN A 74 11.58 -5.69 -6.36
CA GLN A 74 11.76 -5.04 -7.65
C GLN A 74 11.48 -3.54 -7.49
N THR A 75 12.34 -2.69 -8.03
CA THR A 75 12.20 -1.23 -8.05
C THR A 75 12.08 -0.71 -9.47
N GLY A 76 11.64 0.53 -9.64
CA GLY A 76 11.52 1.17 -10.94
C GLY A 76 10.32 0.72 -11.76
N VAL A 77 9.32 0.11 -11.13
CA VAL A 77 8.05 -0.24 -11.79
C VAL A 77 7.23 1.04 -11.93
N ALA A 78 6.80 1.37 -13.14
CA ALA A 78 6.18 2.66 -13.46
C ALA A 78 7.03 3.85 -12.93
N LYS A 79 8.33 3.84 -13.24
CA LYS A 79 9.36 4.81 -12.85
C LYS A 79 9.85 4.64 -11.42
N THR A 80 9.05 4.91 -10.41
CA THR A 80 9.45 4.93 -9.00
C THR A 80 8.82 3.83 -8.16
N GLY A 81 7.83 3.11 -8.68
CA GLY A 81 7.12 2.08 -7.94
C GLY A 81 7.99 0.94 -7.42
N VAL A 82 7.57 0.36 -6.30
CA VAL A 82 8.26 -0.75 -5.63
C VAL A 82 7.34 -1.94 -5.49
N VAL A 83 7.84 -3.12 -5.84
CA VAL A 83 7.11 -4.38 -5.70
C VAL A 83 7.89 -5.34 -4.81
N GLY A 84 7.27 -5.80 -3.73
CA GLY A 84 7.81 -6.83 -2.85
C GLY A 84 7.11 -8.17 -3.07
N ILE A 85 7.85 -9.29 -3.06
CA ILE A 85 7.28 -10.64 -3.19
C ILE A 85 7.68 -11.46 -1.98
N LEU A 86 6.69 -11.91 -1.23
CA LEU A 86 6.82 -12.79 -0.07
C LEU A 86 6.18 -14.14 -0.39
N LYS A 87 7.00 -15.15 -0.66
CA LYS A 87 6.52 -16.54 -0.81
C LYS A 87 6.24 -17.12 0.57
N GLY A 88 5.02 -17.57 0.80
CA GLY A 88 4.62 -18.27 2.03
C GLY A 88 5.21 -19.67 2.15
N GLY A 89 5.04 -20.29 3.30
CA GLY A 89 5.54 -21.64 3.60
C GLY A 89 4.70 -22.77 3.02
N LYS A 90 3.54 -22.48 2.45
CA LYS A 90 2.58 -23.46 1.91
C LYS A 90 2.03 -23.01 0.56
N PRO A 91 1.66 -23.93 -0.34
CA PRO A 91 0.99 -23.57 -1.59
C PRO A 91 -0.33 -22.83 -1.34
N GLY A 92 -0.67 -21.90 -2.23
CA GLY A 92 -1.92 -21.15 -2.15
C GLY A 92 -1.98 -20.01 -3.20
N PRO A 93 -2.99 -19.14 -3.12
CA PRO A 93 -3.19 -18.06 -4.06
C PRO A 93 -2.13 -16.95 -3.94
N VAL A 94 -2.11 -16.08 -4.94
CA VAL A 94 -1.31 -14.85 -4.94
C VAL A 94 -2.20 -13.68 -4.56
N VAL A 95 -1.96 -13.09 -3.41
CA VAL A 95 -2.70 -11.93 -2.91
C VAL A 95 -1.82 -10.70 -3.04
N ALA A 96 -2.31 -9.66 -3.71
CA ALA A 96 -1.64 -8.37 -3.72
C ALA A 96 -2.21 -7.43 -2.65
N LEU A 97 -1.32 -6.66 -2.03
CA LEU A 97 -1.64 -5.56 -1.12
C LEU A 97 -1.04 -4.28 -1.70
N ARG A 98 -1.86 -3.24 -1.88
CA ARG A 98 -1.48 -2.00 -2.53
C ARG A 98 -1.52 -0.82 -1.57
N ALA A 99 -0.51 0.02 -1.63
CA ALA A 99 -0.48 1.38 -1.10
C ALA A 99 0.04 2.34 -2.18
N ASP A 100 -0.58 3.50 -2.32
CA ASP A 100 -0.04 4.63 -3.05
C ASP A 100 1.03 5.34 -2.22
N MET A 101 1.95 6.08 -2.86
CA MET A 101 3.10 6.63 -2.14
C MET A 101 3.48 8.07 -2.53
N ASP A 102 2.77 8.66 -3.47
CA ASP A 102 3.01 10.03 -3.93
C ASP A 102 2.35 11.07 -3.03
N ALA A 103 2.87 12.30 -3.09
CA ALA A 103 2.35 13.47 -2.40
C ALA A 103 1.81 14.49 -3.40
N LEU A 104 1.12 15.50 -2.88
CA LEU A 104 0.45 16.54 -3.65
C LEU A 104 1.22 17.87 -3.66
N PRO A 105 1.06 18.68 -4.72
CA PRO A 105 1.60 20.05 -4.79
C PRO A 105 0.79 21.02 -3.90
N VAL A 106 0.75 20.75 -2.60
CA VAL A 106 -0.04 21.46 -1.59
C VAL A 106 0.87 21.94 -0.47
N LYS A 107 0.62 23.16 0.01
CA LYS A 107 1.36 23.75 1.15
C LYS A 107 0.82 23.21 2.46
N GLU A 108 1.71 22.70 3.32
CA GLU A 108 1.41 22.37 4.71
C GLU A 108 0.96 23.61 5.47
N ARG A 109 -0.16 23.52 6.19
CA ARG A 109 -0.73 24.64 6.98
C ARG A 109 -0.73 24.39 8.47
N VAL A 110 -0.34 23.19 8.91
CA VAL A 110 -0.35 22.81 10.33
C VAL A 110 1.04 22.92 10.91
N ASN A 111 1.13 23.41 12.13
CA ASN A 111 2.39 23.49 12.84
C ASN A 111 2.62 22.23 13.68
N LEU A 112 3.17 21.20 13.03
CA LEU A 112 3.52 19.93 13.65
C LEU A 112 5.04 19.73 13.65
N PRO A 113 5.62 19.00 14.60
CA PRO A 113 7.06 18.72 14.62
C PRO A 113 7.59 18.02 13.36
N PHE A 114 6.73 17.32 12.66
CA PHE A 114 7.00 16.60 11.42
C PHE A 114 6.28 17.20 10.19
N ALA A 115 5.83 18.46 10.28
CA ALA A 115 5.22 19.14 9.15
C ALA A 115 6.18 19.25 7.97
N SER A 116 5.65 19.07 6.76
CA SER A 116 6.44 19.19 5.53
C SER A 116 6.92 20.62 5.31
N LYS A 117 8.19 20.75 4.94
CA LYS A 117 8.81 21.96 4.41
C LYS A 117 9.38 21.70 3.01
N ALA A 118 9.00 20.58 2.41
CA ALA A 118 9.48 20.17 1.11
C ALA A 118 8.95 21.10 0.03
N GLU A 119 9.78 21.31 -0.98
CA GLU A 119 9.46 22.00 -2.22
C GLU A 119 9.82 21.07 -3.38
N GLY A 120 9.09 21.18 -4.46
CA GLY A 120 9.31 20.40 -5.68
C GLY A 120 8.93 21.22 -6.91
N GLU A 121 9.08 20.62 -8.07
CA GLU A 121 8.63 21.17 -9.34
C GLU A 121 7.45 20.34 -9.85
N TYR A 122 6.35 20.99 -10.18
CA TYR A 122 5.18 20.38 -10.76
C TYR A 122 4.69 21.21 -11.92
N ASN A 123 4.64 20.62 -13.13
CA ASN A 123 4.25 21.30 -14.37
C ASN A 123 5.02 22.62 -14.61
N ASN A 124 6.36 22.56 -14.47
CA ASN A 124 7.28 23.71 -14.61
C ASN A 124 7.05 24.84 -13.59
N GLN A 125 6.44 24.55 -12.45
CA GLN A 125 6.23 25.51 -11.38
C GLN A 125 6.81 24.98 -10.07
N LYS A 126 7.51 25.86 -9.33
CA LYS A 126 7.97 25.56 -7.97
C LYS A 126 6.77 25.55 -7.03
N VAL A 127 6.57 24.44 -6.33
CA VAL A 127 5.43 24.21 -5.44
C VAL A 127 5.89 23.69 -4.08
N ALA A 128 5.13 23.98 -3.03
CA ALA A 128 5.27 23.27 -1.78
C ALA A 128 4.66 21.87 -1.91
N VAL A 129 5.19 20.89 -1.19
CA VAL A 129 4.77 19.48 -1.30
C VAL A 129 4.31 18.95 0.06
N MET A 130 3.19 18.25 0.09
CA MET A 130 2.63 17.68 1.31
C MET A 130 1.86 16.38 1.01
N HIS A 131 1.94 15.39 1.90
CA HIS A 131 0.98 14.29 1.91
C HIS A 131 -0.40 14.76 2.42
N ALA A 132 -1.23 15.27 1.53
CA ALA A 132 -2.56 15.79 1.86
C ALA A 132 -3.68 14.76 1.64
N CYS A 133 -3.41 13.63 0.98
CA CYS A 133 -4.34 12.53 0.77
C CYS A 133 -4.15 11.35 1.72
N GLY A 134 -3.02 11.32 2.46
CA GLY A 134 -2.75 10.31 3.48
C GLY A 134 -1.96 9.10 3.01
N HIS A 135 -1.30 9.20 1.85
CA HIS A 135 -0.48 8.12 1.30
C HIS A 135 0.73 7.77 2.21
N ASP A 136 1.24 8.72 2.98
CA ASP A 136 2.21 8.49 4.06
C ASP A 136 1.72 7.44 5.07
N THR A 137 0.43 7.44 5.39
CA THR A 137 -0.21 6.46 6.27
C THR A 137 -0.34 5.10 5.56
N HIS A 138 -0.72 5.09 4.28
CA HIS A 138 -0.89 3.87 3.50
C HIS A 138 0.44 3.11 3.37
N VAL A 139 1.52 3.82 3.01
CA VAL A 139 2.89 3.25 2.94
C VAL A 139 3.30 2.68 4.28
N ALA A 140 3.18 3.45 5.37
CA ALA A 140 3.58 3.00 6.70
C ALA A 140 2.82 1.75 7.15
N MET A 141 1.50 1.70 6.93
CA MET A 141 0.67 0.53 7.22
C MET A 141 1.08 -0.69 6.39
N LEU A 142 1.38 -0.51 5.10
CA LEU A 142 1.79 -1.62 4.24
C LEU A 142 3.18 -2.15 4.63
N MET A 143 4.12 -1.28 5.02
CA MET A 143 5.42 -1.71 5.58
C MET A 143 5.24 -2.49 6.89
N GLY A 144 4.37 -2.04 7.80
CA GLY A 144 4.04 -2.78 9.02
C GLY A 144 3.42 -4.14 8.73
N THR A 145 2.52 -4.20 7.77
CA THR A 145 1.91 -5.45 7.29
C THR A 145 2.96 -6.40 6.71
N ALA A 146 3.90 -5.87 5.90
CA ALA A 146 4.99 -6.65 5.33
C ALA A 146 5.89 -7.26 6.41
N THR A 147 6.16 -6.51 7.49
CA THR A 147 6.92 -6.98 8.65
C THR A 147 6.24 -8.18 9.31
N ILE A 148 4.98 -8.03 9.68
CA ILE A 148 4.20 -9.08 10.34
C ILE A 148 4.13 -10.33 9.47
N LEU A 149 3.83 -10.17 8.19
CA LEU A 149 3.71 -11.29 7.26
C LEU A 149 5.06 -11.97 7.00
N SER A 150 6.16 -11.21 6.95
CA SER A 150 7.50 -11.79 6.82
C SER A 150 7.86 -12.69 8.02
N GLU A 151 7.57 -12.25 9.23
CA GLU A 151 7.79 -13.03 10.46
C GLU A 151 6.90 -14.29 10.52
N LEU A 152 5.70 -14.22 9.96
CA LEU A 152 4.74 -15.32 9.89
C LEU A 152 4.83 -16.14 8.60
N ARG A 153 5.87 -15.94 7.79
CA ARG A 153 6.05 -16.53 6.44
C ARG A 153 5.72 -18.03 6.39
N LYS A 154 6.17 -18.81 7.36
CA LYS A 154 5.96 -20.27 7.41
C LYS A 154 4.48 -20.66 7.58
N GLU A 155 3.66 -19.78 8.12
CA GLU A 155 2.23 -19.99 8.38
C GLU A 155 1.36 -19.56 7.18
N ILE A 156 1.90 -18.73 6.28
CA ILE A 156 1.18 -18.18 5.11
C ILE A 156 1.02 -19.26 4.04
N LYS A 157 -0.20 -19.36 3.51
CA LYS A 157 -0.51 -20.12 2.29
C LYS A 157 -0.46 -19.19 1.08
N GLY A 158 0.29 -19.58 0.05
CA GLY A 158 0.42 -18.80 -1.19
C GLY A 158 1.52 -17.75 -1.14
N THR A 159 1.35 -16.69 -1.89
CA THR A 159 2.31 -15.60 -2.05
C THR A 159 1.63 -14.27 -1.76
N VAL A 160 2.31 -13.36 -1.07
CA VAL A 160 1.87 -11.97 -0.93
C VAL A 160 2.74 -11.08 -1.80
N LYS A 161 2.10 -10.28 -2.67
CA LYS A 161 2.74 -9.26 -3.48
C LYS A 161 2.41 -7.90 -2.90
N PHE A 162 3.41 -7.17 -2.41
CA PHE A 162 3.29 -5.80 -1.91
C PHE A 162 3.54 -4.85 -3.07
N ILE A 163 2.60 -3.96 -3.34
CA ILE A 163 2.66 -2.99 -4.45
C ILE A 163 2.62 -1.58 -3.85
N PHE A 164 3.73 -0.86 -3.97
CA PHE A 164 3.81 0.56 -3.62
C PHE A 164 3.71 1.34 -4.93
N GLN A 165 2.56 1.94 -5.13
CA GLN A 165 2.18 2.57 -6.39
C GLN A 165 2.60 4.04 -6.40
N PRO A 166 3.32 4.50 -7.45
CA PRO A 166 3.62 5.92 -7.64
C PRO A 166 2.47 6.63 -8.34
N ALA A 167 2.52 7.97 -8.35
CA ALA A 167 1.71 8.87 -9.15
C ALA A 167 0.20 8.52 -9.20
N GLU A 168 -0.39 8.24 -8.03
CA GLU A 168 -1.83 7.96 -7.89
C GLU A 168 -2.65 9.21 -8.13
N GLU A 169 -2.17 10.36 -7.66
CA GLU A 169 -2.77 11.69 -7.81
C GLU A 169 -2.61 12.27 -9.24
N GLY A 170 -1.94 11.50 -10.11
CA GLY A 170 -1.66 11.85 -11.49
C GLY A 170 -0.19 12.11 -11.76
N ALA A 171 0.26 11.66 -12.92
CA ALA A 171 1.58 11.98 -13.43
C ALA A 171 1.67 13.44 -13.88
N PRO A 172 2.88 14.06 -13.88
CA PRO A 172 3.07 15.37 -14.49
C PRO A 172 2.58 15.44 -15.95
N GLU A 173 2.20 16.64 -16.41
CA GLU A 173 1.66 16.83 -17.77
C GLU A 173 2.61 16.27 -18.86
N GLY A 174 2.10 15.41 -19.71
CA GLY A 174 2.87 14.75 -20.78
C GLY A 174 3.61 13.48 -20.36
N GLU A 175 3.46 13.04 -19.11
CA GLU A 175 4.07 11.81 -18.62
C GLU A 175 3.04 10.69 -18.40
N GLU A 176 3.46 9.45 -18.61
CA GLU A 176 2.73 8.27 -18.12
C GLU A 176 3.14 7.96 -16.69
N GLY A 177 2.24 7.35 -15.92
CA GLY A 177 2.51 6.95 -14.51
C GLY A 177 1.35 6.19 -13.88
N GLY A 178 1.42 6.05 -12.57
CA GLY A 178 0.33 5.50 -11.77
C GLY A 178 0.03 4.03 -12.03
N ALA A 179 -1.18 3.63 -11.66
CA ALA A 179 -1.62 2.23 -11.74
C ALA A 179 -1.66 1.72 -13.20
N GLU A 180 -2.04 2.57 -14.15
CA GLU A 180 -2.13 2.19 -15.56
C GLU A 180 -0.76 1.75 -16.10
N LEU A 181 0.29 2.53 -15.84
CA LEU A 181 1.64 2.18 -16.26
C LEU A 181 2.14 0.94 -15.54
N MET A 182 1.88 0.78 -14.24
CA MET A 182 2.22 -0.45 -13.51
C MET A 182 1.57 -1.69 -14.13
N VAL A 183 0.32 -1.60 -14.56
CA VAL A 183 -0.38 -2.72 -15.22
C VAL A 183 0.19 -3.00 -16.60
N LYS A 184 0.50 -1.98 -17.39
CA LYS A 184 1.19 -2.11 -18.69
C LYS A 184 2.55 -2.83 -18.54
N GLU A 185 3.27 -2.56 -17.46
CA GLU A 185 4.56 -3.19 -17.12
C GLU A 185 4.40 -4.57 -16.45
N GLY A 186 3.17 -5.07 -16.32
CA GLY A 186 2.89 -6.42 -15.86
C GLY A 186 2.96 -6.61 -14.34
N VAL A 187 2.69 -5.57 -13.53
CA VAL A 187 2.72 -5.64 -12.06
C VAL A 187 1.81 -6.73 -11.49
N LEU A 188 0.73 -7.09 -12.19
CA LEU A 188 -0.21 -8.14 -11.78
C LEU A 188 0.18 -9.53 -12.26
N GLU A 189 1.26 -9.64 -13.05
CA GLU A 189 1.81 -10.90 -13.56
C GLU A 189 3.08 -11.29 -12.77
N ASN A 190 3.57 -12.49 -12.95
CA ASN A 190 4.85 -13.01 -12.45
C ASN A 190 5.18 -12.75 -10.95
N PRO A 191 4.45 -13.35 -10.00
CA PRO A 191 3.36 -14.29 -10.16
C PRO A 191 2.03 -13.58 -10.46
N LYS A 192 1.15 -14.25 -11.21
CA LYS A 192 -0.18 -13.72 -11.52
C LYS A 192 -0.98 -13.53 -10.24
N VAL A 193 -1.53 -12.33 -10.07
CA VAL A 193 -2.33 -11.96 -8.89
C VAL A 193 -3.75 -12.51 -9.04
N ASP A 194 -4.22 -13.22 -8.02
CA ASP A 194 -5.60 -13.74 -7.96
C ASP A 194 -6.55 -12.69 -7.39
N VAL A 195 -6.10 -11.89 -6.43
CA VAL A 195 -6.90 -10.84 -5.78
C VAL A 195 -6.00 -9.73 -5.26
N ILE A 196 -6.49 -8.48 -5.31
CA ILE A 196 -5.79 -7.30 -4.80
C ILE A 196 -6.64 -6.55 -3.79
N PHE A 197 -6.01 -6.07 -2.72
CA PHE A 197 -6.61 -5.21 -1.70
C PHE A 197 -5.82 -3.91 -1.57
N GLY A 198 -6.56 -2.79 -1.37
CA GLY A 198 -6.03 -1.51 -0.99
C GLY A 198 -6.89 -0.90 0.10
N LEU A 199 -6.27 -0.13 0.98
CA LEU A 199 -6.95 0.68 1.99
C LEU A 199 -6.76 2.15 1.65
N HIS A 200 -7.78 2.96 1.93
CA HIS A 200 -7.65 4.41 1.91
C HIS A 200 -8.14 4.99 3.23
N ILE A 201 -7.35 5.86 3.85
CA ILE A 201 -7.83 6.60 5.03
C ILE A 201 -8.91 7.59 4.61
N ASN A 202 -9.85 7.86 5.52
CA ASN A 202 -10.96 8.77 5.24
C ASN A 202 -11.31 9.56 6.50
N ALA A 203 -11.26 10.90 6.41
CA ALA A 203 -11.55 11.79 7.52
C ALA A 203 -12.96 11.64 8.10
N GLN A 204 -13.92 11.09 7.33
CA GLN A 204 -15.30 10.85 7.76
C GLN A 204 -15.49 9.47 8.40
N THR A 205 -14.43 8.67 8.50
CA THR A 205 -14.47 7.34 9.12
C THR A 205 -13.77 7.40 10.47
N GLU A 206 -14.48 7.05 11.54
CA GLU A 206 -13.91 7.02 12.88
C GLU A 206 -12.73 6.07 12.97
N VAL A 207 -11.73 6.44 13.78
CA VAL A 207 -10.56 5.59 14.04
C VAL A 207 -11.00 4.24 14.61
N GLY A 208 -10.39 3.16 14.11
CA GLY A 208 -10.73 1.79 14.48
C GLY A 208 -11.91 1.20 13.71
N LYS A 209 -12.54 1.95 12.80
CA LYS A 209 -13.60 1.45 11.92
C LYS A 209 -13.10 1.28 10.48
N LEU A 210 -13.61 0.23 9.82
CA LEU A 210 -13.46 0.00 8.39
C LEU A 210 -14.83 0.11 7.72
N LYS A 211 -14.89 0.81 6.60
CA LYS A 211 -16.06 0.86 5.73
C LYS A 211 -15.75 0.12 4.44
N TYR A 212 -16.64 -0.75 4.01
CA TYR A 212 -16.58 -1.40 2.71
C TYR A 212 -17.98 -1.55 2.14
N ARG A 213 -18.08 -1.70 0.84
CA ARG A 213 -19.34 -2.06 0.17
C ARG A 213 -19.05 -2.95 -1.05
N PRO A 214 -19.99 -3.83 -1.43
CA PRO A 214 -19.91 -4.57 -2.68
C PRO A 214 -19.96 -3.62 -3.89
N LYS A 215 -19.31 -4.02 -4.99
CA LYS A 215 -19.23 -3.27 -6.26
C LYS A 215 -18.43 -1.95 -6.11
N GLY A 216 -18.73 -0.94 -6.94
CA GLY A 216 -18.02 0.33 -6.94
C GLY A 216 -18.10 1.06 -5.60
N THR A 217 -16.95 1.49 -5.09
CA THR A 217 -16.83 2.20 -3.81
C THR A 217 -16.53 3.67 -4.02
N MET A 218 -15.68 3.99 -4.99
CA MET A 218 -15.27 5.36 -5.32
C MET A 218 -15.83 5.76 -6.70
N ALA A 219 -16.00 7.05 -6.92
CA ALA A 219 -16.38 7.59 -8.22
C ALA A 219 -15.19 7.51 -9.19
N SER A 220 -15.48 7.37 -10.48
CA SER A 220 -14.50 7.66 -11.52
C SER A 220 -14.49 9.17 -11.80
N SER A 221 -13.35 9.67 -12.26
CA SER A 221 -13.21 11.05 -12.73
C SER A 221 -12.52 11.07 -14.08
N ASP A 222 -13.00 11.95 -14.97
CA ASP A 222 -12.39 12.20 -16.26
C ASP A 222 -11.94 13.66 -16.29
N TRP A 223 -10.72 13.89 -16.76
CA TRP A 223 -10.15 15.22 -16.85
C TRP A 223 -10.10 15.66 -18.32
N PHE A 224 -10.54 16.87 -18.60
CA PHE A 224 -10.41 17.47 -19.93
C PHE A 224 -10.02 18.94 -19.82
N LYS A 225 -9.31 19.42 -20.85
CA LYS A 225 -8.88 20.81 -20.95
C LYS A 225 -9.41 21.42 -22.25
N ILE A 226 -10.13 22.53 -22.15
CA ILE A 226 -10.59 23.30 -23.28
C ILE A 226 -9.74 24.56 -23.37
N LYS A 227 -9.04 24.75 -24.49
CA LYS A 227 -8.31 25.99 -24.78
C LYS A 227 -9.04 26.74 -25.88
N VAL A 228 -9.57 27.95 -25.57
CA VAL A 228 -10.18 28.84 -26.53
C VAL A 228 -9.18 29.94 -26.86
N SER A 229 -8.83 30.07 -28.14
CA SER A 229 -7.94 31.13 -28.64
C SER A 229 -8.76 32.06 -29.52
N GLY A 230 -8.69 33.37 -29.28
CA GLY A 230 -9.37 34.41 -30.09
C GLY A 230 -8.40 35.52 -30.49
N LYS A 231 -8.78 36.33 -31.47
CA LYS A 231 -8.13 37.63 -31.74
C LYS A 231 -9.00 38.73 -31.14
N GLN A 232 -8.36 39.69 -30.48
CA GLN A 232 -8.95 40.99 -30.20
C GLN A 232 -8.88 41.85 -31.43
#